data_ab401775874188e903c4a81a5066c7e8
#
_entry.id   ab401775874188e903c4a81a5066c7e8
#
_cell.length_a   1.000
_cell.length_b   1.000
_cell.length_c   1.000
_cell.angle_alpha   90.00
_cell.angle_beta   90.00
_cell.angle_gamma   90.00
#
_symmetry.space_group_name_H-M   'P 1'
#
loop_
_entity.id
_entity.type
_entity.pdbx_description
1 polymer ?
#
loop_
_entity_poly.entity_id
_entity_poly.type
_entity_poly.pdbx_seq_one_letter_code
_entity_poly.pdbx_strand_id
1 'polypeptide(L)'
;MSASRKLILSLCDATGNWSQPYADDPDYEVVCVDLTNGHDVRLLRHPSRPVHGVIAAPPCTHFSPAGAPSWSRKGDEAVLQGLSVVDACLRIAAILRPMWWALENPPGRLKDWIGPCAWTFNPCDFGGYLVSGEKSLRCPLLPAQDAYTKRTCIWGDAKKPVPKPVAVTLPPRPEGHGFRTPCFFRHEEHRSITPLGFARAFKEANP
;
A
#
# COMPACT_ATOMS: atom_id res chain seq x y z
N MET A 1 30.27 18.52 2.65
CA MET A 1 29.85 17.15 3.02
C MET A 1 28.46 16.98 2.48
N SER A 2 28.22 16.05 1.55
CA SER A 2 26.85 15.74 1.07
C SER A 2 26.05 15.20 2.25
N ALA A 3 24.91 15.82 2.54
CA ALA A 3 23.99 15.29 3.54
C ALA A 3 23.62 13.84 3.17
N SER A 4 23.66 12.93 4.15
CA SER A 4 23.25 11.54 3.87
C SER A 4 21.77 11.50 3.52
N ARG A 5 21.41 10.84 2.42
CA ARG A 5 20.01 10.69 2.00
C ARG A 5 19.18 10.02 3.09
N LYS A 6 17.95 10.45 3.25
CA LYS A 6 16.97 9.85 4.16
C LYS A 6 16.60 8.46 3.68
N LEU A 7 16.75 7.44 4.53
CA LEU A 7 16.43 6.05 4.18
C LEU A 7 14.95 5.75 4.39
N ILE A 8 14.28 5.33 3.33
CA ILE A 8 12.91 4.78 3.37
C ILE A 8 12.98 3.26 3.16
N LEU A 9 12.38 2.49 4.06
CA LEU A 9 12.14 1.07 3.83
C LEU A 9 10.74 0.87 3.24
N SER A 10 10.67 0.23 2.08
CA SER A 10 9.44 -0.15 1.40
C SER A 10 9.27 -1.66 1.49
N LEU A 11 8.38 -2.10 2.37
CA LEU A 11 8.19 -3.51 2.73
C LEU A 11 6.96 -4.07 2.01
N CYS A 12 7.12 -5.17 1.28
CA CYS A 12 6.04 -5.85 0.55
C CYS A 12 5.33 -4.92 -0.47
N ASP A 13 6.03 -3.95 -1.02
CA ASP A 13 5.54 -3.05 -2.08
C ASP A 13 6.03 -3.58 -3.44
N ALA A 14 5.48 -4.72 -3.88
CA ALA A 14 5.90 -5.43 -5.10
C ALA A 14 5.90 -4.54 -6.35
N THR A 15 5.02 -3.55 -6.39
CA THR A 15 4.92 -2.62 -7.53
C THR A 15 5.87 -1.42 -7.42
N GLY A 16 6.31 -1.09 -6.23
CA GLY A 16 7.07 0.12 -5.92
C GLY A 16 6.27 1.42 -6.10
N ASN A 17 4.96 1.34 -6.33
CA ASN A 17 4.15 2.54 -6.59
C ASN A 17 4.07 3.46 -5.37
N TRP A 18 4.00 2.90 -4.17
CA TRP A 18 3.94 3.71 -2.96
C TRP A 18 5.25 4.45 -2.69
N SER A 19 6.36 3.74 -2.89
CA SER A 19 7.70 4.29 -2.66
C SER A 19 8.23 5.14 -3.81
N GLN A 20 7.61 5.09 -5.01
CA GLN A 20 8.10 5.80 -6.19
C GLN A 20 8.35 7.30 -5.97
N PRO A 21 7.45 8.09 -5.34
CA PRO A 21 7.69 9.52 -5.12
C PRO A 21 8.92 9.83 -4.24
N TYR A 22 9.29 8.90 -3.36
CA TYR A 22 10.54 9.02 -2.60
C TYR A 22 11.75 8.63 -3.45
N ALA A 23 11.63 7.58 -4.28
CA ALA A 23 12.71 7.14 -5.15
C ALA A 23 13.06 8.18 -6.23
N ASP A 24 12.10 8.98 -6.66
CA ASP A 24 12.28 10.07 -7.63
C ASP A 24 12.94 11.31 -7.02
N ASP A 25 13.05 11.39 -5.70
CA ASP A 25 13.58 12.55 -4.98
C ASP A 25 15.02 12.27 -4.51
N PRO A 26 16.01 13.09 -4.95
CA PRO A 26 17.42 12.86 -4.64
C PRO A 26 17.77 12.92 -3.14
N ASP A 27 16.91 13.51 -2.30
CA ASP A 27 17.12 13.58 -0.85
C ASP A 27 16.84 12.24 -0.15
N TYR A 28 16.27 11.26 -0.87
CA TYR A 28 15.91 9.97 -0.32
C TYR A 28 16.68 8.81 -0.98
N GLU A 29 16.77 7.74 -0.24
CA GLU A 29 17.15 6.43 -0.72
C GLU A 29 16.06 5.45 -0.33
N VAL A 30 15.52 4.71 -1.29
CA VAL A 30 14.49 3.69 -1.05
C VAL A 30 15.11 2.31 -1.14
N VAL A 31 14.88 1.51 -0.10
CA VAL A 31 15.21 0.08 -0.10
C VAL A 31 13.92 -0.73 -0.12
N CYS A 32 13.65 -1.38 -1.23
CA CYS A 32 12.50 -2.25 -1.40
C CYS A 32 12.83 -3.67 -0.94
N VAL A 33 11.99 -4.20 -0.03
CA VAL A 33 12.10 -5.57 0.50
C VAL A 33 10.81 -6.30 0.15
N ASP A 34 10.87 -7.14 -0.87
CA ASP A 34 9.73 -7.91 -1.37
C ASP A 34 10.21 -9.24 -1.95
N LEU A 35 9.37 -10.27 -1.86
CA LEU A 35 9.70 -11.59 -2.42
C LEU A 35 9.91 -11.56 -3.92
N THR A 36 9.28 -10.64 -4.65
CA THR A 36 9.52 -10.44 -6.09
C THR A 36 10.94 -9.99 -6.40
N ASN A 37 11.61 -9.35 -5.43
CA ASN A 37 13.01 -8.94 -5.51
C ASN A 37 13.96 -9.96 -4.85
N GLY A 38 13.46 -11.12 -4.45
CA GLY A 38 14.22 -12.14 -3.74
C GLY A 38 14.49 -11.85 -2.27
N HIS A 39 13.80 -10.86 -1.69
CA HIS A 39 13.99 -10.45 -0.29
C HIS A 39 12.75 -10.75 0.55
N ASP A 40 12.90 -11.65 1.53
CA ASP A 40 11.85 -11.94 2.50
C ASP A 40 11.92 -10.96 3.67
N VAL A 41 10.85 -10.20 3.89
CA VAL A 41 10.75 -9.23 4.98
C VAL A 41 10.96 -9.86 6.36
N ARG A 42 10.60 -11.14 6.52
CA ARG A 42 10.78 -11.90 7.76
C ARG A 42 12.25 -12.11 8.11
N LEU A 43 13.13 -12.12 7.10
CA LEU A 43 14.57 -12.34 7.21
C LEU A 43 15.38 -11.03 7.11
N LEU A 44 14.70 -9.87 7.04
CA LEU A 44 15.39 -8.59 6.91
C LEU A 44 16.32 -8.35 8.09
N ARG A 45 17.60 -8.12 7.78
CA ARG A 45 18.60 -7.66 8.75
C ARG A 45 18.46 -6.15 8.94
N HIS A 46 18.73 -5.69 10.16
CA HIS A 46 18.69 -4.28 10.47
C HIS A 46 19.69 -3.48 9.61
N PRO A 47 19.26 -2.37 8.99
CA PRO A 47 20.17 -1.44 8.35
C PRO A 47 21.21 -0.90 9.36
N SER A 48 22.43 -0.65 8.88
CA SER A 48 23.49 -0.07 9.72
C SER A 48 23.34 1.43 9.99
N ARG A 49 22.32 2.06 9.39
CA ARG A 49 22.03 3.49 9.51
C ARG A 49 20.58 3.75 9.90
N PRO A 50 20.27 4.94 10.47
CA PRO A 50 18.90 5.30 10.83
C PRO A 50 17.93 5.21 9.64
N VAL A 51 16.75 4.67 9.88
CA VAL A 51 15.64 4.64 8.93
C VAL A 51 14.76 5.84 9.19
N HIS A 52 14.49 6.62 8.14
CA HIS A 52 13.65 7.81 8.24
C HIS A 52 12.16 7.45 8.24
N GLY A 53 11.75 6.58 7.33
CA GLY A 53 10.35 6.15 7.23
C GLY A 53 10.22 4.68 6.82
N VAL A 54 9.10 4.07 7.22
CA VAL A 54 8.74 2.70 6.83
C VAL A 54 7.35 2.71 6.23
N ILE A 55 7.23 2.20 5.00
CA ILE A 55 5.95 1.86 4.38
C ILE A 55 5.88 0.35 4.21
N ALA A 56 4.69 -0.22 4.44
CA ALA A 56 4.48 -1.66 4.36
C ALA A 56 3.12 -1.98 3.72
N ALA A 57 3.10 -2.85 2.72
CA ALA A 57 1.90 -3.33 2.06
C ALA A 57 1.86 -4.88 2.07
N PRO A 58 1.78 -5.52 3.26
CA PRO A 58 1.80 -6.97 3.35
C PRO A 58 0.59 -7.59 2.62
N PRO A 59 0.74 -8.81 2.06
CA PRO A 59 -0.31 -9.47 1.30
C PRO A 59 -1.64 -9.54 2.04
N CYS A 60 -2.72 -9.08 1.40
CA CYS A 60 -4.05 -9.00 1.99
C CYS A 60 -4.91 -10.27 1.77
N THR A 61 -4.40 -11.27 1.07
CA THR A 61 -5.16 -12.45 0.57
C THR A 61 -5.87 -13.22 1.70
N HIS A 62 -5.29 -13.23 2.90
CA HIS A 62 -5.85 -13.94 4.06
C HIS A 62 -6.72 -13.04 4.95
N PHE A 63 -6.78 -11.74 4.69
CA PHE A 63 -7.42 -10.76 5.58
C PHE A 63 -8.58 -10.01 4.94
N SER A 64 -8.54 -9.82 3.61
CA SER A 64 -9.54 -9.03 2.90
C SER A 64 -10.81 -9.84 2.57
N PRO A 65 -11.99 -9.18 2.44
CA PRO A 65 -13.22 -9.84 2.00
C PRO A 65 -13.10 -10.52 0.63
N ALA A 66 -12.21 -10.04 -0.24
CA ALA A 66 -11.95 -10.66 -1.54
C ALA A 66 -11.37 -12.09 -1.40
N GLY A 67 -10.64 -12.36 -0.33
CA GLY A 67 -10.11 -13.68 0.00
C GLY A 67 -11.09 -14.57 0.79
N ALA A 68 -12.18 -13.98 1.33
CA ALA A 68 -13.10 -14.66 2.24
C ALA A 68 -13.65 -16.00 1.74
N PRO A 69 -14.02 -16.16 0.45
CA PRO A 69 -14.51 -17.45 -0.05
C PRO A 69 -13.51 -18.61 0.08
N SER A 70 -12.25 -18.31 0.25
CA SER A 70 -11.19 -19.33 0.39
C SER A 70 -10.68 -19.53 1.82
N TRP A 71 -11.13 -18.73 2.80
CA TRP A 71 -10.59 -18.79 4.17
C TRP A 71 -10.79 -20.14 4.83
N SER A 72 -12.01 -20.69 4.77
CA SER A 72 -12.32 -22.01 5.37
C SER A 72 -11.51 -23.15 4.74
N ARG A 73 -11.23 -23.06 3.42
CA ARG A 73 -10.46 -24.08 2.70
C ARG A 73 -8.96 -23.98 2.98
N LYS A 74 -8.44 -22.77 3.19
CA LYS A 74 -7.00 -22.54 3.43
C LYS A 74 -6.57 -22.86 4.85
N GLY A 75 -7.50 -22.86 5.80
CA GLY A 75 -7.23 -23.17 7.21
C GLY A 75 -6.40 -22.12 7.95
N ASP A 76 -6.10 -22.43 9.21
CA ASP A 76 -5.37 -21.52 10.11
C ASP A 76 -3.91 -21.34 9.71
N GLU A 77 -3.28 -22.38 9.15
CA GLU A 77 -1.88 -22.32 8.69
C GLU A 77 -1.65 -21.16 7.71
N ALA A 78 -2.54 -20.98 6.73
CA ALA A 78 -2.43 -19.91 5.76
C ALA A 78 -2.60 -18.51 6.41
N VAL A 79 -3.45 -18.44 7.46
CA VAL A 79 -3.60 -17.20 8.23
C VAL A 79 -2.33 -16.89 9.01
N LEU A 80 -1.73 -17.88 9.67
CA LEU A 80 -0.48 -17.74 10.41
C LEU A 80 0.67 -17.31 9.49
N GLN A 81 0.76 -17.88 8.29
CA GLN A 81 1.74 -17.46 7.29
C GLN A 81 1.54 -15.99 6.90
N GLY A 82 0.30 -15.56 6.65
CA GLY A 82 0.00 -14.15 6.36
C GLY A 82 0.36 -13.23 7.54
N LEU A 83 0.00 -13.63 8.76
CA LEU A 83 0.32 -12.89 9.99
C LEU A 83 1.83 -12.79 10.22
N SER A 84 2.61 -13.82 9.89
CA SER A 84 4.07 -13.76 10.03
C SER A 84 4.73 -12.65 9.19
N VAL A 85 4.13 -12.31 8.04
CA VAL A 85 4.60 -11.18 7.19
C VAL A 85 4.20 -9.85 7.82
N VAL A 86 2.97 -9.73 8.31
CA VAL A 86 2.49 -8.54 9.03
C VAL A 86 3.32 -8.29 10.29
N ASP A 87 3.54 -9.33 11.09
CA ASP A 87 4.37 -9.28 12.30
C ASP A 87 5.80 -8.79 11.99
N ALA A 88 6.40 -9.30 10.92
CA ALA A 88 7.72 -8.85 10.49
C ALA A 88 7.74 -7.35 10.16
N CYS A 89 6.72 -6.83 9.45
CA CYS A 89 6.62 -5.41 9.15
C CYS A 89 6.49 -4.57 10.44
N LEU A 90 5.62 -4.97 11.35
CA LEU A 90 5.42 -4.28 12.63
C LEU A 90 6.67 -4.34 13.52
N ARG A 91 7.31 -5.49 13.60
CA ARG A 91 8.56 -5.68 14.35
C ARG A 91 9.68 -4.79 13.81
N ILE A 92 9.81 -4.67 12.48
CA ILE A 92 10.79 -3.79 11.84
C ILE A 92 10.53 -2.34 12.25
N ALA A 93 9.29 -1.85 12.14
CA ALA A 93 8.93 -0.50 12.56
C ALA A 93 9.22 -0.28 14.06
N ALA A 94 8.84 -1.23 14.93
CA ALA A 94 9.05 -1.12 16.37
C ALA A 94 10.53 -1.09 16.78
N ILE A 95 11.40 -1.87 16.12
CA ILE A 95 12.82 -1.94 16.43
C ILE A 95 13.59 -0.73 15.86
N LEU A 96 13.31 -0.38 14.61
CA LEU A 96 14.03 0.69 13.92
C LEU A 96 13.60 2.08 14.36
N ARG A 97 12.41 2.22 14.94
CA ARG A 97 11.85 3.50 15.43
C ARG A 97 12.04 4.63 14.42
N PRO A 98 11.51 4.49 13.19
CA PRO A 98 11.59 5.54 12.19
C PRO A 98 10.86 6.81 12.67
N MET A 99 11.02 7.92 11.97
CA MET A 99 10.26 9.16 12.25
C MET A 99 8.76 8.98 12.05
N TRP A 100 8.37 8.06 11.16
CA TRP A 100 6.99 7.65 10.90
C TRP A 100 6.96 6.26 10.24
N TRP A 101 5.86 5.56 10.40
CA TRP A 101 5.62 4.31 9.70
C TRP A 101 4.14 4.19 9.29
N ALA A 102 3.89 3.46 8.21
CA ALA A 102 2.54 3.15 7.74
C ALA A 102 2.47 1.72 7.20
N LEU A 103 1.39 1.03 7.55
CA LEU A 103 1.03 -0.28 7.00
C LEU A 103 -0.33 -0.17 6.32
N GLU A 104 -0.39 -0.59 5.05
CA GLU A 104 -1.59 -0.61 4.22
C GLU A 104 -2.19 -2.00 4.16
N ASN A 105 -3.50 -2.09 4.30
CA ASN A 105 -4.27 -3.27 3.94
C ASN A 105 -5.73 -2.87 3.67
N PRO A 106 -6.49 -3.58 2.83
CA PRO A 106 -7.92 -3.31 2.67
C PRO A 106 -8.69 -3.63 3.97
N PRO A 107 -9.91 -3.07 4.15
CA PRO A 107 -10.79 -3.45 5.24
C PRO A 107 -10.99 -4.96 5.27
N GLY A 108 -10.95 -5.54 6.46
CA GLY A 108 -11.11 -6.96 6.65
C GLY A 108 -10.79 -7.39 8.07
N ARG A 109 -10.48 -8.66 8.24
CA ARG A 109 -10.24 -9.23 9.57
C ARG A 109 -8.84 -8.96 10.16
N LEU A 110 -7.92 -8.31 9.43
CA LEU A 110 -6.60 -7.96 9.97
C LEU A 110 -6.70 -7.15 11.26
N LYS A 111 -7.70 -6.26 11.35
CA LYS A 111 -7.99 -5.48 12.56
C LYS A 111 -8.25 -6.33 13.82
N ASP A 112 -8.62 -7.60 13.65
CA ASP A 112 -8.92 -8.51 14.77
C ASP A 112 -7.62 -9.00 15.45
N TRP A 113 -6.46 -8.87 14.78
CA TRP A 113 -5.14 -9.21 15.32
C TRP A 113 -4.31 -8.00 15.73
N ILE A 114 -4.34 -6.92 14.91
CA ILE A 114 -3.46 -5.76 15.16
C ILE A 114 -4.23 -4.51 15.60
N GLY A 115 -5.54 -4.64 15.88
CA GLY A 115 -6.39 -3.53 16.29
C GLY A 115 -6.90 -2.67 15.13
N PRO A 116 -7.71 -1.64 15.45
CA PRO A 116 -8.29 -0.76 14.44
C PRO A 116 -7.21 0.03 13.69
N CYS A 117 -7.47 0.33 12.41
CA CYS A 117 -6.60 1.22 11.65
C CYS A 117 -6.69 2.67 12.15
N ALA A 118 -5.61 3.43 11.95
CA ALA A 118 -5.56 4.85 12.32
C ALA A 118 -6.51 5.70 11.46
N TRP A 119 -6.57 5.41 10.15
CA TRP A 119 -7.47 6.08 9.22
C TRP A 119 -7.68 5.27 7.95
N THR A 120 -8.65 5.70 7.15
CA THR A 120 -8.97 5.08 5.85
C THR A 120 -9.03 6.12 4.74
N PHE A 121 -8.90 5.65 3.48
CA PHE A 121 -9.04 6.48 2.30
C PHE A 121 -9.60 5.69 1.11
N ASN A 122 -10.00 6.41 0.06
CA ASN A 122 -10.20 5.88 -1.28
C ASN A 122 -9.23 6.55 -2.26
N PRO A 123 -8.84 5.89 -3.35
CA PRO A 123 -7.96 6.49 -4.36
C PRO A 123 -8.43 7.86 -4.86
N CYS A 124 -9.74 8.00 -5.13
CA CYS A 124 -10.32 9.27 -5.59
C CYS A 124 -10.17 10.44 -4.59
N ASP A 125 -9.90 10.18 -3.31
CA ASP A 125 -9.65 11.22 -2.32
C ASP A 125 -8.36 12.00 -2.61
N PHE A 126 -7.45 11.41 -3.41
CA PHE A 126 -6.13 11.97 -3.72
C PHE A 126 -5.87 12.15 -5.22
N GLY A 127 -6.88 11.98 -6.05
CA GLY A 127 -6.75 12.13 -7.51
C GLY A 127 -6.26 13.50 -7.98
N GLY A 128 -6.51 14.55 -7.20
CA GLY A 128 -6.03 15.91 -7.48
C GLY A 128 -4.53 16.13 -7.29
N TYR A 129 -3.78 15.12 -6.84
CA TYR A 129 -2.30 15.10 -6.85
C TYR A 129 -1.72 14.64 -8.20
N LEU A 130 -2.58 14.22 -9.12
CA LEU A 130 -2.23 13.84 -10.47
C LEU A 130 -2.68 14.92 -11.46
N VAL A 131 -1.93 15.08 -12.56
CA VAL A 131 -2.38 15.98 -13.62
C VAL A 131 -3.60 15.42 -14.35
N SER A 132 -4.38 16.29 -14.98
CA SER A 132 -5.58 15.86 -15.71
C SER A 132 -5.24 14.80 -16.77
N GLY A 133 -5.98 13.69 -16.74
CA GLY A 133 -5.76 12.56 -17.65
C GLY A 133 -4.63 11.60 -17.27
N GLU A 134 -3.85 11.90 -16.23
CA GLU A 134 -2.74 11.03 -15.80
C GLU A 134 -3.28 9.69 -15.29
N LYS A 135 -2.64 8.60 -15.73
CA LYS A 135 -2.93 7.22 -15.35
C LYS A 135 -1.71 6.54 -14.76
N SER A 136 -1.95 5.56 -13.92
CA SER A 136 -0.89 4.66 -13.48
C SER A 136 -0.31 3.89 -14.68
N LEU A 137 0.99 3.98 -14.86
CA LEU A 137 1.70 3.20 -15.90
C LEU A 137 1.66 1.70 -15.60
N ARG A 138 1.48 1.32 -14.34
CA ARG A 138 1.46 -0.08 -13.89
C ARG A 138 0.11 -0.76 -14.16
N CYS A 139 -0.96 0.00 -14.31
CA CYS A 139 -2.27 -0.53 -14.69
C CYS A 139 -3.05 0.49 -15.54
N PRO A 140 -2.93 0.44 -16.87
CA PRO A 140 -3.66 1.34 -17.79
C PRO A 140 -5.19 1.21 -17.70
N LEU A 141 -5.69 0.12 -17.11
CA LEU A 141 -7.12 -0.12 -16.90
C LEU A 141 -7.71 0.74 -15.77
N LEU A 142 -6.88 1.25 -14.86
CA LEU A 142 -7.35 2.14 -13.81
C LEU A 142 -7.82 3.47 -14.43
N PRO A 143 -8.89 4.07 -13.88
CA PRO A 143 -9.31 5.40 -14.28
C PRO A 143 -8.19 6.43 -14.12
N ALA A 144 -8.16 7.43 -15.01
CA ALA A 144 -7.26 8.56 -14.85
C ALA A 144 -7.48 9.24 -13.49
N GLN A 145 -6.43 9.84 -12.95
CA GLN A 145 -6.45 10.54 -11.66
C GLN A 145 -6.97 9.67 -10.50
N ASP A 146 -6.73 8.35 -10.57
CA ASP A 146 -7.20 7.40 -9.56
C ASP A 146 -8.71 7.58 -9.21
N ALA A 147 -9.54 7.96 -10.19
CA ALA A 147 -10.94 8.34 -10.04
C ALA A 147 -11.86 7.13 -9.72
N TYR A 148 -11.49 6.33 -8.74
CA TYR A 148 -12.23 5.13 -8.31
C TYR A 148 -12.21 4.97 -6.79
N THR A 149 -13.11 4.13 -6.28
CA THR A 149 -13.18 3.76 -4.87
C THR A 149 -12.53 2.39 -4.64
N LYS A 150 -11.61 2.34 -3.69
CA LYS A 150 -11.02 1.13 -3.11
C LYS A 150 -10.70 1.47 -1.66
N ARG A 151 -11.67 1.27 -0.76
CA ARG A 151 -11.45 1.59 0.64
C ARG A 151 -10.21 0.86 1.16
N THR A 152 -9.29 1.63 1.68
CA THR A 152 -7.99 1.17 2.15
C THR A 152 -7.78 1.66 3.58
N CYS A 153 -7.21 0.81 4.42
CA CYS A 153 -6.91 1.08 5.82
C CYS A 153 -5.42 1.34 5.98
N ILE A 154 -5.07 2.31 6.82
CA ILE A 154 -3.69 2.60 7.22
C ILE A 154 -3.56 2.44 8.74
N TRP A 155 -2.59 1.64 9.16
CA TRP A 155 -2.08 1.56 10.52
C TRP A 155 -0.74 2.29 10.60
N GLY A 156 -0.41 2.81 11.76
CA GLY A 156 0.84 3.53 11.99
C GLY A 156 0.63 4.93 12.52
N ASP A 157 1.73 5.65 12.61
CA ASP A 157 1.81 7.02 13.12
C ASP A 157 2.09 8.06 12.02
N ALA A 158 2.20 7.61 10.76
CA ALA A 158 2.35 8.51 9.62
C ALA A 158 1.17 9.50 9.53
N LYS A 159 1.48 10.74 9.20
CA LYS A 159 0.48 11.80 9.03
C LYS A 159 -0.45 11.46 7.88
N LYS A 160 -1.75 11.62 8.13
CA LYS A 160 -2.76 11.50 7.08
C LYS A 160 -2.61 12.65 6.08
N PRO A 161 -2.49 12.35 4.77
CA PRO A 161 -2.40 13.38 3.75
C PRO A 161 -3.67 14.24 3.66
N VAL A 162 -3.53 15.49 3.23
CA VAL A 162 -4.67 16.37 2.95
C VAL A 162 -5.35 15.91 1.66
N PRO A 163 -6.66 15.62 1.66
CA PRO A 163 -7.35 15.18 0.46
C PRO A 163 -7.40 16.29 -0.62
N LYS A 164 -7.21 15.88 -1.88
CA LYS A 164 -7.55 16.66 -3.09
C LYS A 164 -8.44 15.76 -3.95
N PRO A 165 -9.75 15.67 -3.65
CA PRO A 165 -10.62 14.67 -4.24
C PRO A 165 -10.97 14.97 -5.70
N VAL A 166 -11.24 13.90 -6.44
CA VAL A 166 -11.80 13.94 -7.79
C VAL A 166 -13.10 13.14 -7.85
N ALA A 167 -13.96 13.48 -8.80
CA ALA A 167 -15.20 12.73 -9.01
C ALA A 167 -14.89 11.30 -9.46
N VAL A 168 -15.61 10.32 -8.89
CA VAL A 168 -15.46 8.92 -9.28
C VAL A 168 -15.95 8.71 -10.70
N THR A 169 -15.08 8.21 -11.56
CA THR A 169 -15.41 7.81 -12.93
C THR A 169 -15.53 6.29 -12.96
N LEU A 170 -16.75 5.78 -13.05
CA LEU A 170 -16.97 4.35 -13.22
C LEU A 170 -16.68 3.98 -14.68
N PRO A 171 -15.82 2.97 -14.95
CA PRO A 171 -15.67 2.47 -16.30
C PRO A 171 -17.03 1.91 -16.78
N PRO A 172 -17.37 2.02 -18.09
CA PRO A 172 -18.58 1.47 -18.63
C PRO A 172 -18.67 -0.03 -18.30
N ARG A 173 -19.87 -0.47 -17.88
CA ARG A 173 -20.10 -1.87 -17.54
C ARG A 173 -20.02 -2.72 -18.80
N PRO A 174 -19.29 -3.84 -18.80
CA PRO A 174 -19.53 -4.88 -19.78
C PRO A 174 -20.96 -5.42 -19.61
N GLU A 175 -21.72 -5.51 -20.69
CA GLU A 175 -23.05 -6.09 -20.66
C GLU A 175 -23.00 -7.49 -20.04
N GLY A 176 -23.91 -7.79 -19.12
CA GLY A 176 -24.15 -9.13 -18.57
C GLY A 176 -23.54 -9.45 -17.19
N HIS A 177 -22.89 -8.52 -16.49
CA HIS A 177 -22.34 -8.80 -15.17
C HIS A 177 -23.01 -8.03 -14.04
N GLY A 178 -23.74 -8.77 -13.18
CA GLY A 178 -24.56 -8.26 -12.09
C GLY A 178 -23.81 -7.79 -10.81
N PHE A 179 -22.50 -7.59 -10.79
CA PHE A 179 -21.76 -7.22 -9.57
C PHE A 179 -20.98 -5.89 -9.69
N ARG A 180 -20.99 -5.15 -8.56
CA ARG A 180 -20.46 -3.78 -8.39
C ARG A 180 -18.93 -3.64 -8.40
N THR A 181 -18.17 -4.69 -8.68
CA THR A 181 -16.71 -4.63 -8.70
C THR A 181 -16.24 -4.26 -10.10
N PRO A 182 -15.53 -3.14 -10.28
CA PRO A 182 -14.94 -2.80 -11.56
C PRO A 182 -14.06 -3.94 -12.09
N CYS A 183 -14.08 -4.18 -13.40
CA CYS A 183 -13.41 -5.32 -14.05
C CYS A 183 -11.88 -5.34 -13.78
N PHE A 184 -11.27 -4.19 -13.57
CA PHE A 184 -9.84 -4.08 -13.23
C PHE A 184 -9.46 -4.67 -11.87
N PHE A 185 -10.44 -4.89 -10.95
CA PHE A 185 -10.17 -5.58 -9.67
C PHE A 185 -10.33 -7.09 -9.72
N ARG A 186 -10.60 -7.68 -10.87
CA ARG A 186 -10.67 -9.14 -11.00
C ARG A 186 -9.31 -9.81 -10.85
N HIS A 187 -8.25 -9.12 -11.24
CA HIS A 187 -6.88 -9.61 -11.12
C HIS A 187 -6.24 -9.12 -9.82
N GLU A 188 -5.58 -10.04 -9.10
CA GLU A 188 -4.96 -9.75 -7.81
C GLU A 188 -3.87 -8.69 -7.94
N GLU A 189 -3.09 -8.75 -9.01
CA GLU A 189 -2.05 -7.78 -9.36
C GLU A 189 -2.56 -6.34 -9.44
N HIS A 190 -3.76 -6.12 -10.00
CA HIS A 190 -4.35 -4.78 -10.08
C HIS A 190 -4.84 -4.27 -8.71
N ARG A 191 -5.24 -5.20 -7.81
CA ARG A 191 -5.70 -4.84 -6.48
C ARG A 191 -4.57 -4.47 -5.54
N SER A 192 -3.37 -4.99 -5.78
CA SER A 192 -2.18 -4.74 -4.95
C SER A 192 -1.53 -3.38 -5.24
N ILE A 193 -1.86 -2.74 -6.37
CA ILE A 193 -1.25 -1.46 -6.75
C ILE A 193 -1.71 -0.36 -5.80
N THR A 194 -0.74 0.31 -5.16
CA THR A 194 -1.00 1.55 -4.41
C THR A 194 -1.32 2.68 -5.38
N PRO A 195 -2.41 3.46 -5.15
CA PRO A 195 -2.77 4.58 -6.03
C PRO A 195 -1.67 5.63 -6.08
N LEU A 196 -1.35 6.12 -7.28
CA LEU A 196 -0.25 7.07 -7.47
C LEU A 196 -0.52 8.43 -6.84
N GLY A 197 -1.79 8.89 -6.92
CA GLY A 197 -2.21 10.14 -6.27
C GLY A 197 -2.05 10.07 -4.76
N PHE A 198 -2.41 8.94 -4.16
CA PHE A 198 -2.16 8.69 -2.73
C PHE A 198 -0.67 8.67 -2.41
N ALA A 199 0.15 7.99 -3.21
CA ALA A 199 1.60 7.90 -2.98
C ALA A 199 2.26 9.29 -2.97
N ARG A 200 1.89 10.18 -3.91
CA ARG A 200 2.37 11.57 -3.95
C ARG A 200 1.91 12.38 -2.74
N ALA A 201 0.61 12.28 -2.41
CA ALA A 201 0.05 12.94 -1.24
C ALA A 201 0.72 12.47 0.07
N PHE A 202 0.99 11.16 0.16
CA PHE A 202 1.64 10.55 1.31
C PHE A 202 3.05 11.08 1.51
N LYS A 203 3.85 11.17 0.44
CA LYS A 203 5.20 11.75 0.49
C LYS A 203 5.17 13.22 0.91
N GLU A 204 4.22 14.02 0.38
CA GLU A 204 4.09 15.44 0.75
C GLU A 204 3.78 15.61 2.25
N ALA A 205 2.99 14.72 2.83
CA ALA A 205 2.62 14.75 4.25
C ALA A 205 3.70 14.19 5.19
N ASN A 206 4.57 13.32 4.68
CA ASN A 206 5.58 12.58 5.44
C ASN A 206 6.96 12.70 4.77
N PRO A 207 7.52 13.93 4.72
CA PRO A 207 8.77 14.21 4.03
C PRO A 207 10.00 13.65 4.76
#